data_f51c653531d1f7ce58445d1cded332c0
#
_entry.id   f51c653531d1f7ce58445d1cded332c0
#
_cell.length_a   1.000
_cell.length_b   1.000
_cell.length_c   1.000
_cell.angle_alpha   90.00
_cell.angle_beta   90.00
_cell.angle_gamma   90.00
#
_symmetry.space_group_name_H-M   'P 1'
#
loop_
_entity.id
_entity.type
_entity.pdbx_description
1 polymer ?
#
loop_
_entity_poly.entity_id
_entity_poly.type
_entity_poly.pdbx_seq_one_letter_code
_entity_poly.pdbx_strand_id
1 'polypeptide(L)'
;TSGKDGSHTFSARLNTIFRECITGFDYAQNMVVIKTMPGLASAAASAIDAMNMSVVLGTLAGDDTVFVVMRDSNSAAAFCGEIRTLLN
;
A
#
# COMPACT_ATOMS: atom_id res chain seq x y z
N THR A 1 -6.00 -20.38 10.05
CA THR A 1 -5.98 -20.12 9.71
C THR A 1 -5.51 -19.63 9.27
N SER A 2 -5.46 -19.57 9.41
CA SER A 2 -4.86 -19.04 9.34
C SER A 2 -4.23 -18.49 8.28
N GLY A 3 -3.44 -18.86 7.79
CA GLY A 3 -2.78 -18.26 6.73
C GLY A 3 -3.65 -17.77 5.71
N LYS A 4 -4.73 -18.40 5.47
CA LYS A 4 -5.54 -17.98 4.44
C LYS A 4 -6.21 -16.70 4.75
N ASP A 5 -6.40 -16.42 5.96
CA ASP A 5 -6.97 -15.16 6.28
C ASP A 5 -6.04 -14.06 5.88
N GLY A 6 -4.77 -14.24 6.08
CA GLY A 6 -3.83 -13.24 5.70
C GLY A 6 -3.76 -13.02 4.23
N SER A 7 -4.16 -14.01 3.46
CA SER A 7 -4.08 -13.87 2.04
C SER A 7 -5.20 -13.05 1.50
N HIS A 8 -6.19 -12.76 2.29
CA HIS A 8 -7.20 -11.94 1.84
C HIS A 8 -6.70 -10.60 1.77
N THR A 9 -6.12 -10.27 0.86
CA THR A 9 -5.81 -9.00 0.67
C THR A 9 -5.17 -8.42 1.82
N PHE A 10 -5.64 -7.36 2.24
CA PHE A 10 -5.02 -6.60 3.30
C PHE A 10 -5.47 -7.15 4.61
N SER A 11 -4.52 -7.42 5.48
CA SER A 11 -4.82 -7.87 6.81
C SER A 11 -5.42 -6.74 7.61
N ALA A 12 -5.95 -7.09 8.77
CA ALA A 12 -6.51 -6.07 9.64
C ALA A 12 -5.47 -5.04 10.04
N ARG A 13 -4.22 -5.48 10.20
CA ARG A 13 -3.15 -4.56 10.58
C ARG A 13 -2.93 -3.52 9.49
N LEU A 14 -2.86 -3.95 8.24
CA LEU A 14 -2.65 -3.03 7.15
C LEU A 14 -3.82 -2.08 7.01
N ASN A 15 -5.01 -2.59 7.20
CA ASN A 15 -6.21 -1.79 7.17
C ASN A 15 -6.13 -0.66 8.18
N THR A 16 -5.74 -0.99 9.41
CA THR A 16 -5.62 0.02 10.46
C THR A 16 -4.57 1.05 10.12
N ILE A 17 -3.40 0.60 9.66
CA ILE A 17 -2.32 1.51 9.31
C ILE A 17 -2.77 2.45 8.21
N PHE A 18 -3.39 1.91 7.18
CA PHE A 18 -3.80 2.74 6.06
C PHE A 18 -4.83 3.76 6.48
N ARG A 19 -5.81 3.35 7.27
CA ARG A 19 -6.86 4.26 7.68
C ARG A 19 -6.36 5.40 8.54
N GLU A 20 -5.32 5.15 9.31
CA GLU A 20 -4.82 6.14 10.25
C GLU A 20 -3.68 6.96 9.69
N CYS A 21 -2.95 6.43 8.72
CA CYS A 21 -1.73 7.06 8.28
C CYS A 21 -1.83 7.75 6.94
N ILE A 22 -2.66 7.24 6.05
CA ILE A 22 -2.67 7.73 4.67
C ILE A 22 -3.52 8.97 4.55
N THR A 23 -2.94 10.02 3.97
CA THR A 23 -3.65 11.26 3.72
C THR A 23 -4.05 11.41 2.26
N GLY A 24 -3.43 10.63 1.37
CA GLY A 24 -3.80 10.66 -0.04
C GLY A 24 -3.01 9.62 -0.80
N PHE A 25 -3.43 9.38 -2.03
CA PHE A 25 -2.72 8.43 -2.88
C PHE A 25 -3.14 8.66 -4.32
N ASP A 26 -2.26 8.24 -5.23
CA ASP A 26 -2.54 8.33 -6.64
C ASP A 26 -1.55 7.41 -7.35
N TYR A 27 -1.69 7.25 -8.65
CA TYR A 27 -0.75 6.45 -9.41
C TYR A 27 -0.57 7.04 -10.80
N ALA A 28 0.55 6.69 -11.41
CA ALA A 28 0.84 7.04 -12.79
C ALA A 28 1.62 5.88 -13.37
N GLN A 29 1.16 5.38 -14.51
CA GLN A 29 1.83 4.25 -15.14
C GLN A 29 1.88 3.09 -14.16
N ASN A 30 3.08 2.62 -13.83
CA ASN A 30 3.24 1.50 -12.93
C ASN A 30 3.73 1.93 -11.55
N MET A 31 3.57 3.19 -11.20
CA MET A 31 4.04 3.68 -9.91
C MET A 31 2.88 4.23 -9.10
N VAL A 32 2.80 3.81 -7.86
CA VAL A 32 1.79 4.30 -6.93
C VAL A 32 2.49 5.21 -5.93
N VAL A 33 1.91 6.36 -5.68
CA VAL A 33 2.44 7.31 -4.71
C VAL A 33 1.44 7.42 -3.59
N ILE A 34 1.89 7.14 -2.37
CA ILE A 34 1.02 7.18 -1.20
C ILE A 34 1.56 8.27 -0.28
N LYS A 35 0.67 9.18 0.10
CA LYS A 35 1.01 10.23 1.03
C LYS A 35 0.55 9.85 2.41
N THR A 36 1.38 10.05 3.41
CA THR A 36 1.04 9.71 4.78
C THR A 36 1.22 10.94 5.67
N MET A 37 0.84 10.79 6.92
CA MET A 37 1.17 11.78 7.90
C MET A 37 2.68 11.77 8.14
N PRO A 38 3.24 12.90 8.58
CA PRO A 38 4.70 12.98 8.76
C PRO A 38 5.22 11.88 9.66
N GLY A 39 6.31 11.26 9.24
CA GLY A 39 6.96 10.23 10.02
C GLY A 39 6.38 8.84 9.86
N LEU A 40 5.29 8.70 9.10
CA LEU A 40 4.61 7.41 9.03
C LEU A 40 4.80 6.67 7.71
N ALA A 41 5.59 7.23 6.80
CA ALA A 41 5.77 6.57 5.50
C ALA A 41 6.43 5.22 5.65
N SER A 42 7.42 5.09 6.51
CA SER A 42 8.11 3.81 6.69
C SER A 42 7.18 2.74 7.21
N ALA A 43 6.28 3.10 8.12
CA ALA A 43 5.33 2.13 8.64
C ALA A 43 4.40 1.64 7.53
N ALA A 44 3.93 2.54 6.69
CA ALA A 44 3.06 2.15 5.59
C ALA A 44 3.81 1.26 4.59
N ALA A 45 5.05 1.62 4.28
CA ALA A 45 5.84 0.83 3.34
C ALA A 45 6.10 -0.56 3.90
N SER A 46 6.42 -0.66 5.19
CA SER A 46 6.67 -1.95 5.81
C SER A 46 5.43 -2.83 5.78
N ALA A 47 4.26 -2.23 5.97
CA ALA A 47 3.03 -3.00 5.91
C ALA A 47 2.80 -3.55 4.50
N ILE A 48 3.09 -2.76 3.48
CA ILE A 48 2.94 -3.23 2.11
C ILE A 48 3.93 -4.35 1.83
N ASP A 49 5.19 -4.17 2.25
CA ASP A 49 6.20 -5.19 2.03
C ASP A 49 5.83 -6.49 2.71
N ALA A 50 5.25 -6.41 3.89
CA ALA A 50 4.88 -7.61 4.65
C ALA A 50 3.81 -8.42 3.95
N MET A 51 3.04 -7.82 3.04
CA MET A 51 2.04 -8.57 2.31
C MET A 51 2.64 -9.44 1.23
N ASN A 52 3.87 -9.14 0.84
CA ASN A 52 4.59 -9.99 -0.11
C ASN A 52 3.83 -10.20 -1.41
N MET A 53 3.29 -9.12 -1.95
CA MET A 53 2.48 -9.19 -3.16
C MET A 53 3.36 -9.32 -4.38
N SER A 54 3.06 -10.28 -5.23
CA SER A 54 3.90 -10.54 -6.40
C SER A 54 3.88 -9.41 -7.41
N VAL A 55 2.83 -8.58 -7.40
CA VAL A 55 2.75 -7.47 -8.35
C VAL A 55 3.54 -6.25 -7.87
N VAL A 56 4.01 -6.26 -6.63
CA VAL A 56 4.81 -5.16 -6.09
C VAL A 56 6.27 -5.52 -6.23
N LEU A 57 7.02 -4.72 -6.98
CA LEU A 57 8.44 -4.94 -7.13
C LEU A 57 9.24 -4.42 -5.95
N GLY A 58 8.77 -3.36 -5.34
CA GLY A 58 9.44 -2.80 -4.18
C GLY A 58 8.79 -1.51 -3.75
N THR A 59 9.18 -1.05 -2.57
CA THR A 59 8.69 0.22 -2.04
C THR A 59 9.86 1.04 -1.56
N LEU A 60 9.65 2.35 -1.54
CA LEU A 60 10.64 3.29 -1.03
C LEU A 60 9.89 4.35 -0.25
N ALA A 61 10.26 4.53 1.00
CA ALA A 61 9.58 5.46 1.88
C ALA A 61 10.46 6.64 2.22
N GLY A 62 9.90 7.83 2.13
CA GLY A 62 10.54 9.02 2.66
C GLY A 62 9.97 9.28 4.04
N ASP A 63 9.68 10.54 4.34
CA ASP A 63 9.10 10.88 5.62
C ASP A 63 7.57 10.76 5.59
N ASP A 64 6.95 11.30 4.56
CA ASP A 64 5.49 11.32 4.44
C ASP A 64 5.02 10.82 3.08
N THR A 65 5.87 10.17 2.33
CA THR A 65 5.53 9.70 1.00
C THR A 65 6.15 8.33 0.76
N VAL A 66 5.37 7.44 0.15
CA VAL A 66 5.84 6.10 -0.20
C VAL A 66 5.68 5.94 -1.71
N PHE A 67 6.73 5.47 -2.37
CA PHE A 67 6.64 5.09 -3.77
C PHE A 67 6.57 3.58 -3.83
N VAL A 68 5.58 3.08 -4.54
CA VAL A 68 5.41 1.64 -4.73
C VAL A 68 5.55 1.37 -6.22
N VAL A 69 6.52 0.56 -6.57
CA VAL A 69 6.75 0.22 -7.97
C VAL A 69 6.03 -1.08 -8.26
N MET A 70 5.11 -1.03 -9.21
CA MET A 70 4.30 -2.19 -9.58
C MET A 70 4.80 -2.76 -10.90
N ARG A 71 4.35 -3.97 -11.21
CA ARG A 71 4.79 -4.63 -12.43
C ARG A 71 4.25 -3.98 -13.70
N ASP A 72 3.04 -3.43 -13.61
CA ASP A 72 2.45 -2.79 -14.79
C ASP A 72 1.39 -1.80 -14.33
N SER A 73 0.84 -1.06 -15.28
CA SER A 73 -0.10 -0.02 -14.95
C SER A 73 -1.43 -0.59 -14.48
N ASN A 74 -1.82 -1.76 -14.96
CA ASN A 74 -3.04 -2.37 -14.48
C ASN A 74 -2.93 -2.74 -13.01
N SER A 75 -1.78 -3.24 -12.60
CA SER A 75 -1.55 -3.56 -11.19
C SER A 75 -1.58 -2.30 -10.33
N ALA A 76 -1.01 -1.21 -10.84
CA ALA A 76 -1.02 0.05 -10.08
C ALA A 76 -2.44 0.55 -9.90
N ALA A 77 -3.24 0.50 -10.95
CA ALA A 77 -4.62 0.96 -10.87
C ALA A 77 -5.42 0.09 -9.89
N ALA A 78 -5.21 -1.22 -9.95
CA ALA A 78 -5.92 -2.13 -9.07
C ALA A 78 -5.53 -1.90 -7.62
N PHE A 79 -4.25 -1.65 -7.37
CA PHE A 79 -3.78 -1.41 -6.02
C PHE A 79 -4.41 -0.15 -5.45
N CYS A 80 -4.47 0.92 -6.25
CA CYS A 80 -5.11 2.14 -5.81
C CYS A 80 -6.59 1.94 -5.53
N GLY A 81 -7.24 1.09 -6.33
CA GLY A 81 -8.64 0.76 -6.09
C GLY A 81 -8.83 0.07 -4.76
N GLU A 82 -7.91 -0.80 -4.39
CA GLU A 82 -8.00 -1.48 -3.10
C GLU A 82 -7.77 -0.52 -1.95
N ILE A 83 -6.82 0.40 -2.10
CA ILE A 83 -6.60 1.39 -1.07
C ILE A 83 -7.85 2.24 -0.89
N ARG A 84 -8.46 2.66 -1.99
CA ARG A 84 -9.67 3.46 -1.90
C ARG A 84 -10.76 2.72 -1.15
N THR A 85 -10.91 1.44 -1.41
CA THR A 85 -11.90 0.64 -0.71
C THR A 85 -11.61 0.57 0.78
N LEU A 86 -10.34 0.43 1.14
CA LEU A 86 -9.97 0.36 2.54
C LEU A 86 -10.26 1.67 3.27
N LEU A 87 -10.05 2.79 2.59
CA LEU A 87 -10.21 4.09 3.24
C LEU A 87 -11.65 4.53 3.30
N ASN A 88 -12.50 3.95 2.50
CA ASN A 88 -13.91 4.23 2.56
C ASN A 88 -14.58 3.29 3.52
#